data_5a1301ca85ca0904a3d3d5d55ab76e6f
#
_entry.id   5a1301ca85ca0904a3d3d5d55ab76e6f
#
_cell.length_a   1.000
_cell.length_b   1.000
_cell.length_c   1.000
_cell.angle_alpha   90.00
_cell.angle_beta   90.00
_cell.angle_gamma   90.00
#
_symmetry.space_group_name_H-M   'P 1'
#
loop_
_entity.id
_entity.type
_entity.pdbx_description
1 polymer ?
#
loop_
_entity_poly.entity_id
_entity_poly.type
_entity_poly.pdbx_seq_one_letter_code
_entity_poly.pdbx_strand_id
1 'polypeptide(L)'
;VYGGRPCRCGARGCLEAYVGAEALIDRYREARGGRAVPGDDEESQLAALVEAAATSATARQVLDETAGYLGAGVANLINLFNPERVVLGGWAAMALGDLLPAVREAAGRQALRQPYEQASIELCRLGVDAVALGAATLPIARLLAAGGVRP
;
A
#
# COMPACT_ATOMS: atom_id res chain seq x y z
N VAL A 1 1.18 -11.95 -8.93
CA VAL A 1 1.16 -13.44 -8.79
C VAL A 1 0.59 -14.05 -10.06
N TYR A 2 1.36 -14.90 -10.74
CA TYR A 2 0.90 -15.55 -11.97
C TYR A 2 -0.37 -16.39 -11.71
N GLY A 3 -1.42 -16.21 -12.54
CA GLY A 3 -2.70 -16.89 -12.39
C GLY A 3 -3.50 -16.59 -11.12
N GLY A 4 -3.08 -15.58 -10.36
CA GLY A 4 -3.65 -15.24 -9.06
C GLY A 4 -5.05 -14.63 -9.09
N ARG A 5 -5.41 -13.89 -8.03
CA ARG A 5 -6.74 -13.27 -7.86
C ARG A 5 -7.11 -12.38 -9.04
N PRO A 6 -8.40 -12.34 -9.43
CA PRO A 6 -8.86 -11.39 -10.43
C PRO A 6 -8.65 -9.96 -9.91
N CYS A 7 -8.32 -9.04 -10.82
CA CYS A 7 -8.15 -7.63 -10.54
C CYS A 7 -9.19 -6.81 -11.29
N ARG A 8 -9.66 -5.71 -10.70
CA ARG A 8 -10.61 -4.78 -11.35
C ARG A 8 -10.12 -4.20 -12.67
N CYS A 9 -8.82 -4.27 -12.97
CA CYS A 9 -8.28 -3.87 -14.27
C CYS A 9 -8.52 -4.90 -15.40
N GLY A 10 -9.15 -6.04 -15.11
CA GLY A 10 -9.40 -7.14 -16.05
C GLY A 10 -8.30 -8.21 -16.07
N ALA A 11 -7.12 -7.96 -15.52
CA ALA A 11 -6.03 -8.93 -15.42
C ALA A 11 -6.16 -9.81 -14.16
N ARG A 12 -5.20 -10.74 -13.99
CA ARG A 12 -5.11 -11.59 -12.80
C ARG A 12 -3.75 -11.46 -12.14
N GLY A 13 -3.73 -11.54 -10.80
CA GLY A 13 -2.50 -11.58 -10.03
C GLY A 13 -1.79 -10.24 -9.86
N CYS A 14 -2.45 -9.12 -10.20
CA CYS A 14 -1.94 -7.79 -9.94
C CYS A 14 -1.68 -7.59 -8.44
N LEU A 15 -0.68 -6.78 -8.08
CA LEU A 15 -0.39 -6.44 -6.68
C LEU A 15 -1.63 -5.83 -6.00
N GLU A 16 -2.35 -4.94 -6.69
CA GLU A 16 -3.60 -4.31 -6.24
C GLU A 16 -4.65 -5.31 -5.75
N ALA A 17 -4.77 -6.49 -6.40
CA ALA A 17 -5.71 -7.54 -6.00
C ALA A 17 -5.35 -8.23 -4.67
N TYR A 18 -4.22 -7.87 -4.08
CA TYR A 18 -3.74 -8.40 -2.79
C TYR A 18 -3.54 -7.31 -1.74
N VAL A 19 -3.17 -6.08 -2.16
CA VAL A 19 -2.80 -5.00 -1.25
C VAL A 19 -3.68 -3.76 -1.39
N GLY A 20 -4.61 -3.70 -2.35
CA GLY A 20 -5.61 -2.63 -2.44
C GLY A 20 -6.58 -2.67 -1.25
N ALA A 21 -7.14 -1.54 -0.85
CA ALA A 21 -8.05 -1.47 0.29
C ALA A 21 -9.26 -2.40 0.12
N GLU A 22 -9.93 -2.35 -1.04
CA GLU A 22 -11.03 -3.25 -1.40
C GLU A 22 -10.60 -4.73 -1.29
N ALA A 23 -9.41 -5.08 -1.81
CA ALA A 23 -8.91 -6.44 -1.76
C ALA A 23 -8.64 -6.94 -0.33
N LEU A 24 -8.19 -6.06 0.58
CA LEU A 24 -8.03 -6.37 2.00
C LEU A 24 -9.37 -6.66 2.67
N ILE A 25 -10.35 -5.79 2.43
CA ILE A 25 -11.70 -5.91 2.98
C ILE A 25 -12.33 -7.23 2.50
N ASP A 26 -12.21 -7.54 1.21
CA ASP A 26 -12.73 -8.78 0.64
C ASP A 26 -12.05 -10.03 1.22
N ARG A 27 -10.73 -10.02 1.33
CA ARG A 27 -9.99 -11.14 1.95
C ARG A 27 -10.38 -11.32 3.42
N TYR A 28 -10.58 -10.25 4.16
CA TYR A 28 -11.03 -10.31 5.53
C TYR A 28 -12.47 -10.82 5.62
N ARG A 29 -13.37 -10.40 4.73
CA ARG A 29 -14.73 -10.91 4.61
C ARG A 29 -14.74 -12.42 4.32
N GLU A 30 -13.94 -12.86 3.34
CA GLU A 30 -13.77 -14.28 2.99
C GLU A 30 -13.30 -15.10 4.20
N ALA A 31 -12.26 -14.63 4.90
CA ALA A 31 -11.68 -15.30 6.06
C ALA A 31 -12.65 -15.39 7.26
N ARG A 32 -13.68 -14.54 7.29
CA ARG A 32 -14.78 -14.57 8.29
C ARG A 32 -16.00 -15.36 7.84
N GLY A 33 -15.90 -16.14 6.77
CA GLY A 33 -17.03 -16.92 6.24
C GLY A 33 -18.12 -16.06 5.59
N GLY A 34 -17.74 -14.96 4.95
CA GLY A 34 -18.64 -14.05 4.24
C GLY A 34 -19.30 -12.97 5.11
N ARG A 35 -18.98 -12.90 6.41
CA ARG A 35 -19.54 -11.86 7.30
C ARG A 35 -19.08 -10.48 6.89
N ALA A 36 -20.02 -9.53 6.83
CA ALA A 36 -19.73 -8.14 6.51
C ALA A 36 -18.69 -7.54 7.46
N VAL A 37 -17.79 -6.73 6.89
CA VAL A 37 -16.87 -5.91 7.67
C VAL A 37 -17.63 -4.66 8.14
N PRO A 38 -17.52 -4.27 9.42
CA PRO A 38 -18.17 -3.06 9.92
C PRO A 38 -17.68 -1.80 9.20
N GLY A 39 -18.59 -0.87 8.92
CA GLY A 39 -18.32 0.41 8.25
C GLY A 39 -19.21 0.62 7.03
N ASP A 40 -19.53 1.88 6.76
CA ASP A 40 -20.43 2.30 5.67
C ASP A 40 -19.68 2.57 4.36
N ASP A 41 -18.36 2.76 4.44
CA ASP A 41 -17.47 3.03 3.31
C ASP A 41 -16.15 2.24 3.42
N GLU A 42 -15.33 2.31 2.38
CA GLU A 42 -14.04 1.60 2.29
C GLU A 42 -13.09 2.01 3.43
N GLU A 43 -13.04 3.29 3.77
CA GLU A 43 -12.13 3.82 4.79
C GLU A 43 -12.50 3.30 6.18
N SER A 44 -13.77 3.37 6.55
CA SER A 44 -14.28 2.88 7.83
C SER A 44 -14.17 1.34 7.95
N GLN A 45 -14.40 0.59 6.87
CA GLN A 45 -14.21 -0.86 6.86
C GLN A 45 -12.73 -1.25 7.01
N LEU A 46 -11.83 -0.51 6.38
CA LEU A 46 -10.40 -0.72 6.55
C LEU A 46 -9.94 -0.40 7.98
N ALA A 47 -10.42 0.70 8.56
CA ALA A 47 -10.14 1.06 9.94
C ALA A 47 -10.63 -0.04 10.91
N ALA A 48 -11.84 -0.58 10.70
CA ALA A 48 -12.37 -1.67 11.49
C ALA A 48 -11.54 -2.96 11.37
N LEU A 49 -11.00 -3.27 10.19
CA LEU A 49 -10.07 -4.39 10.01
C LEU A 49 -8.79 -4.19 10.81
N VAL A 50 -8.19 -3.00 10.73
CA VAL A 50 -6.95 -2.66 11.45
C VAL A 50 -7.16 -2.75 12.97
N GLU A 51 -8.24 -2.17 13.48
CA GLU A 51 -8.60 -2.24 14.90
C GLU A 51 -8.83 -3.69 15.35
N ALA A 52 -9.54 -4.49 14.54
CA ALA A 52 -9.79 -5.90 14.84
C ALA A 52 -8.50 -6.72 14.95
N ALA A 53 -7.41 -6.33 14.30
CA ALA A 53 -6.14 -7.05 14.37
C ALA A 53 -5.52 -7.07 15.78
N ALA A 54 -5.92 -6.16 16.65
CA ALA A 54 -5.48 -6.16 18.06
C ALA A 54 -5.94 -7.43 18.81
N THR A 55 -7.12 -7.99 18.46
CA THR A 55 -7.76 -9.09 19.19
C THR A 55 -8.13 -10.29 18.31
N SER A 56 -8.15 -10.15 16.99
CA SER A 56 -8.54 -11.17 16.02
C SER A 56 -7.33 -11.74 15.29
N ALA A 57 -7.05 -13.03 15.48
CA ALA A 57 -6.02 -13.74 14.73
C ALA A 57 -6.29 -13.71 13.21
N THR A 58 -7.55 -13.78 12.80
CA THR A 58 -7.96 -13.72 11.38
C THR A 58 -7.62 -12.36 10.76
N ALA A 59 -7.94 -11.26 11.47
CA ALA A 59 -7.59 -9.92 10.99
C ALA A 59 -6.08 -9.75 10.90
N ARG A 60 -5.35 -10.16 11.92
CA ARG A 60 -3.88 -10.14 11.93
C ARG A 60 -3.29 -10.92 10.77
N GLN A 61 -3.75 -12.13 10.52
CA GLN A 61 -3.27 -12.95 9.40
C GLN A 61 -3.45 -12.23 8.06
N VAL A 62 -4.62 -11.62 7.81
CA VAL A 62 -4.87 -10.87 6.57
C VAL A 62 -3.88 -9.70 6.42
N LEU A 63 -3.60 -8.97 7.49
CA LEU A 63 -2.64 -7.88 7.47
C LEU A 63 -1.20 -8.38 7.27
N ASP A 64 -0.79 -9.46 7.94
CA ASP A 64 0.55 -10.05 7.79
C ASP A 64 0.79 -10.57 6.36
N GLU A 65 -0.19 -11.24 5.77
CA GLU A 65 -0.14 -11.66 4.36
C GLU A 65 -0.04 -10.45 3.43
N THR A 66 -0.78 -9.37 3.73
CA THR A 66 -0.71 -8.12 2.96
C THR A 66 0.67 -7.48 3.05
N ALA A 67 1.28 -7.45 4.24
CA ALA A 67 2.65 -6.99 4.40
C ALA A 67 3.64 -7.83 3.56
N GLY A 68 3.41 -9.14 3.47
CA GLY A 68 4.17 -10.05 2.61
C GLY A 68 4.07 -9.70 1.12
N TYR A 69 2.85 -9.51 0.60
CA TYR A 69 2.64 -9.12 -0.80
C TYR A 69 3.19 -7.73 -1.11
N LEU A 70 3.00 -6.77 -0.20
CA LEU A 70 3.54 -5.42 -0.37
C LEU A 70 5.07 -5.43 -0.35
N GLY A 71 5.67 -6.20 0.56
CA GLY A 71 7.12 -6.39 0.61
C GLY A 71 7.69 -6.99 -0.68
N ALA A 72 7.00 -7.98 -1.27
CA ALA A 72 7.36 -8.52 -2.58
C ALA A 72 7.29 -7.47 -3.68
N GLY A 73 6.24 -6.62 -3.68
CA GLY A 73 6.11 -5.50 -4.60
C GLY A 73 7.25 -4.50 -4.46
N VAL A 74 7.59 -4.14 -3.22
CA VAL A 74 8.72 -3.24 -2.90
C VAL A 74 10.05 -3.85 -3.36
N ALA A 75 10.27 -5.14 -3.12
CA ALA A 75 11.47 -5.84 -3.58
C ALA A 75 11.62 -5.79 -5.10
N ASN A 76 10.51 -5.96 -5.84
CA ASN A 76 10.52 -5.83 -7.30
C ASN A 76 10.93 -4.42 -7.75
N LEU A 77 10.41 -3.37 -7.09
CA LEU A 77 10.81 -1.99 -7.40
C LEU A 77 12.31 -1.76 -7.11
N ILE A 78 12.79 -2.25 -5.98
CA ILE A 78 14.21 -2.16 -5.61
C ILE A 78 15.09 -2.87 -6.64
N ASN A 79 14.72 -4.10 -7.03
CA ASN A 79 15.50 -4.90 -7.97
C ASN A 79 15.51 -4.31 -9.40
N LEU A 80 14.42 -3.68 -9.83
CA LEU A 80 14.27 -3.16 -11.19
C LEU A 80 14.85 -1.75 -11.35
N PHE A 81 14.69 -0.90 -10.35
CA PHE A 81 14.97 0.53 -10.46
C PHE A 81 16.12 1.00 -9.56
N ASN A 82 16.56 0.18 -8.62
CA ASN A 82 17.59 0.54 -7.63
C ASN A 82 17.35 1.93 -7.00
N PRO A 83 16.15 2.21 -6.45
CA PRO A 83 15.83 3.52 -5.91
C PRO A 83 16.52 3.75 -4.57
N GLU A 84 16.92 4.98 -4.29
CA GLU A 84 17.39 5.38 -2.95
C GLU A 84 16.28 5.34 -1.91
N ARG A 85 15.01 5.55 -2.35
CA ARG A 85 13.85 5.62 -1.45
C ARG A 85 12.59 5.06 -2.10
N VAL A 86 11.86 4.24 -1.34
CA VAL A 86 10.50 3.79 -1.64
C VAL A 86 9.56 4.37 -0.59
N VAL A 87 8.56 5.13 -1.02
CA VAL A 87 7.57 5.76 -0.13
C VAL A 87 6.23 5.09 -0.30
N LEU A 88 5.69 4.55 0.77
CA LEU A 88 4.37 3.93 0.82
C LEU A 88 3.33 4.97 1.24
N GLY A 89 2.32 5.21 0.40
CA GLY A 89 1.28 6.22 0.61
C GLY A 89 -0.13 5.65 0.48
N GLY A 90 -1.12 6.56 0.47
CA GLY A 90 -2.53 6.20 0.44
C GLY A 90 -2.98 5.52 1.72
N TRP A 91 -3.92 4.58 1.62
CA TRP A 91 -4.42 3.82 2.78
C TRP A 91 -3.29 3.12 3.57
N ALA A 92 -2.22 2.72 2.88
CA ALA A 92 -1.06 2.09 3.50
C ALA A 92 -0.41 2.98 4.58
N ALA A 93 -0.41 4.29 4.38
CA ALA A 93 0.12 5.23 5.37
C ALA A 93 -0.73 5.27 6.66
N MET A 94 -2.04 4.97 6.56
CA MET A 94 -2.95 4.90 7.70
C MET A 94 -2.87 3.57 8.45
N ALA A 95 -2.85 2.48 7.71
CA ALA A 95 -3.01 1.12 8.25
C ALA A 95 -1.67 0.41 8.51
N LEU A 96 -0.58 0.83 7.87
CA LEU A 96 0.69 0.11 7.89
C LEU A 96 1.70 0.64 8.91
N GLY A 97 1.35 1.58 9.79
CA GLY A 97 2.29 2.06 10.82
C GLY A 97 2.96 0.88 11.55
N ASP A 98 2.13 -0.04 12.03
CA ASP A 98 2.57 -1.23 12.77
C ASP A 98 3.07 -2.36 11.84
N LEU A 99 2.73 -2.34 10.54
CA LEU A 99 3.14 -3.36 9.57
C LEU A 99 4.41 -3.02 8.79
N LEU A 100 4.89 -1.77 8.87
CA LEU A 100 6.09 -1.35 8.15
C LEU A 100 7.32 -2.23 8.43
N PRO A 101 7.60 -2.67 9.67
CA PRO A 101 8.67 -3.62 9.94
C PRO A 101 8.50 -4.94 9.18
N ALA A 102 7.29 -5.50 9.12
CA ALA A 102 6.99 -6.74 8.40
C ALA A 102 7.13 -6.56 6.87
N VAL A 103 6.73 -5.41 6.33
CA VAL A 103 6.93 -5.06 4.91
C VAL A 103 8.42 -5.00 4.58
N ARG A 104 9.23 -4.33 5.42
CA ARG A 104 10.68 -4.25 5.24
C ARG A 104 11.33 -5.62 5.28
N GLU A 105 10.97 -6.44 6.26
CA GLU A 105 11.47 -7.80 6.38
C GLU A 105 11.10 -8.65 5.14
N ALA A 106 9.86 -8.59 4.69
CA ALA A 106 9.40 -9.28 3.50
C ALA A 106 10.12 -8.82 2.23
N ALA A 107 10.37 -7.51 2.10
CA ALA A 107 11.17 -6.95 1.00
C ALA A 107 12.62 -7.44 1.05
N GLY A 108 13.25 -7.41 2.21
CA GLY A 108 14.63 -7.86 2.40
C GLY A 108 14.87 -9.33 2.10
N ARG A 109 13.84 -10.18 2.27
CA ARG A 109 13.92 -11.60 1.89
C ARG A 109 13.89 -11.84 0.38
N GLN A 110 13.45 -10.89 -0.43
CA GLN A 110 13.22 -11.06 -1.87
C GLN A 110 14.03 -10.09 -2.73
N ALA A 111 14.50 -8.99 -2.17
CA ALA A 111 15.34 -8.03 -2.87
C ALA A 111 16.80 -8.52 -2.96
N LEU A 112 17.50 -8.05 -3.99
CA LEU A 112 18.95 -8.20 -4.08
C LEU A 112 19.58 -7.45 -2.90
N ARG A 113 20.54 -8.06 -2.23
CA ARG A 113 21.10 -7.58 -0.97
C ARG A 113 21.64 -6.16 -1.06
N GLN A 114 22.50 -5.88 -2.03
CA GLN A 114 23.14 -4.56 -2.16
C GLN A 114 22.13 -3.44 -2.46
N PRO A 115 21.21 -3.55 -3.45
CA PRO A 115 20.14 -2.56 -3.65
C PRO A 115 19.27 -2.36 -2.42
N TYR A 116 18.93 -3.43 -1.70
CA TYR A 116 18.10 -3.34 -0.50
C TYR A 116 18.80 -2.57 0.64
N GLU A 117 20.09 -2.82 0.86
CA GLU A 117 20.88 -2.12 1.89
C GLU A 117 21.04 -0.61 1.59
N GLN A 118 20.91 -0.20 0.32
CA GLN A 118 20.99 1.19 -0.12
C GLN A 118 19.65 1.92 -0.13
N ALA A 119 18.54 1.18 -0.17
CA ALA A 119 17.20 1.74 -0.26
C ALA A 119 16.60 2.01 1.13
N SER A 120 15.93 3.15 1.30
CA SER A 120 15.04 3.38 2.43
C SER A 120 13.59 3.05 2.05
N ILE A 121 12.84 2.40 2.96
CA ILE A 121 11.40 2.14 2.80
C ILE A 121 10.69 2.91 3.90
N GLU A 122 9.85 3.87 3.54
CA GLU A 122 9.25 4.84 4.46
C GLU A 122 7.74 4.98 4.21
N LEU A 123 7.00 5.41 5.22
CA LEU A 123 5.62 5.85 5.05
C LEU A 123 5.57 7.30 4.59
N CYS A 124 4.57 7.61 3.73
CA CYS A 124 4.29 8.97 3.31
C CYS A 124 3.86 9.81 4.52
N ARG A 125 4.48 10.98 4.68
CA ARG A 125 4.17 11.91 5.77
C ARG A 125 2.93 12.76 5.50
N LEU A 126 2.42 12.76 4.26
CA LEU A 126 1.27 13.56 3.85
C LEU A 126 -0.08 12.87 4.12
N GLY A 127 -0.05 11.66 4.69
CA GLY A 127 -1.26 10.90 5.01
C GLY A 127 -2.11 10.61 3.77
N VAL A 128 -3.44 10.63 3.96
CA VAL A 128 -4.43 10.34 2.91
C VAL A 128 -4.47 11.41 1.83
N ASP A 129 -4.10 12.65 2.15
CA ASP A 129 -4.14 13.79 1.24
C ASP A 129 -2.95 13.82 0.25
N ALA A 130 -2.02 12.86 0.35
CA ALA A 130 -0.80 12.83 -0.46
C ALA A 130 -1.06 12.96 -1.97
N VAL A 131 -2.08 12.25 -2.47
CA VAL A 131 -2.47 12.28 -3.90
C VAL A 131 -3.06 13.63 -4.29
N ALA A 132 -3.98 14.17 -3.48
CA ALA A 132 -4.60 15.47 -3.72
C ALA A 132 -3.57 16.61 -3.67
N LEU A 133 -2.70 16.59 -2.67
CA LEU A 133 -1.60 17.56 -2.54
C LEU A 133 -0.63 17.45 -3.72
N GLY A 134 -0.25 16.24 -4.12
CA GLY A 134 0.60 16.00 -5.28
C GLY A 134 -0.04 16.53 -6.57
N ALA A 135 -1.32 16.25 -6.80
CA ALA A 135 -2.04 16.77 -7.95
C ALA A 135 -2.13 18.31 -7.96
N ALA A 136 -2.34 18.93 -6.79
CA ALA A 136 -2.40 20.38 -6.65
C ALA A 136 -1.06 21.07 -6.94
N THR A 137 0.07 20.39 -6.83
CA THR A 137 1.38 20.97 -7.18
C THR A 137 1.61 21.08 -8.69
N LEU A 138 0.94 20.28 -9.52
CA LEU A 138 1.14 20.27 -10.96
C LEU A 138 0.83 21.61 -11.65
N PRO A 139 -0.33 22.28 -11.40
CA PRO A 139 -0.62 23.59 -11.96
C PRO A 139 0.33 24.66 -11.42
N ILE A 140 0.75 24.57 -10.15
CA ILE A 140 1.74 25.49 -9.56
C ILE A 140 3.08 25.35 -10.26
N ALA A 141 3.57 24.13 -10.46
CA ALA A 141 4.83 23.87 -11.17
C ALA A 141 4.77 24.40 -12.62
N ARG A 142 3.65 24.21 -13.32
CA ARG A 142 3.46 24.74 -14.67
C ARG A 142 3.47 26.29 -14.69
N LEU A 143 2.80 26.92 -13.73
CA LEU A 143 2.75 28.37 -13.59
C LEU A 143 4.17 28.95 -13.36
N LEU A 144 4.93 28.34 -12.46
CA LEU A 144 6.31 28.75 -12.19
C LEU A 144 7.22 28.54 -13.40
N ALA A 145 7.10 27.41 -14.11
CA ALA A 145 7.85 27.12 -15.33
C ALA A 145 7.51 28.11 -16.47
N ALA A 146 6.29 28.65 -16.51
CA ALA A 146 5.85 29.66 -17.47
C ALA A 146 6.27 31.09 -17.07
N GLY A 147 7.00 31.29 -15.96
CA GLY A 147 7.42 32.62 -15.50
C GLY A 147 6.38 33.36 -14.67
N GLY A 148 5.40 32.64 -14.12
CA GLY A 148 4.34 33.19 -13.27
C GLY A 148 3.18 33.79 -14.07
N VAL A 149 2.24 34.42 -13.35
CA VAL A 149 1.14 35.18 -13.98
C VAL A 149 1.75 36.49 -14.52
N ARG A 150 1.72 36.66 -15.84
CA ARG A 150 2.01 38.01 -16.41
C ARG A 150 0.84 38.93 -16.05
N PRO A 151 1.10 40.12 -15.48
CA PRO A 151 0.03 41.09 -15.17
C PRO A 151 -0.70 41.56 -16.41
#